data_26662c3eb4f65349be6543bb303ee845
#
_entry.id   26662c3eb4f65349be6543bb303ee845
#
_cell.length_a   1.000
_cell.length_b   1.000
_cell.length_c   1.000
_cell.angle_alpha   90.00
_cell.angle_beta   90.00
_cell.angle_gamma   90.00
#
_symmetry.space_group_name_H-M   'P 1'
#
loop_
_entity.id
_entity.type
_entity.pdbx_description
1 polymer ?
#
loop_
_entity_poly.entity_id
_entity_poly.type
_entity_poly.pdbx_seq_one_letter_code
_entity_poly.pdbx_strand_id
1 'polypeptide(L)'
;LAEAAGALSPASRSTLAAADPAPAALACALAEAYGAVVALKGPVTFIASPDGTVEVMDRGTSALAKAGTGDVLAGIVGALLAQGLSPRDAAALGCALHAEAGRAAAAALTDICVAAEDLITYLPDAIRAIES
;
A
#
# COMPACT_ATOMS: atom_id res chain seq x y z
N LEU A 1 -10.24 -7.20 9.55
CA LEU A 1 -9.38 -6.23 8.84
C LEU A 1 -8.70 -5.23 9.78
N ALA A 2 -9.37 -4.73 10.84
CA ALA A 2 -8.73 -3.87 11.84
C ALA A 2 -7.62 -4.61 12.62
N GLU A 3 -7.83 -5.88 12.96
CA GLU A 3 -6.79 -6.75 13.56
C GLU A 3 -5.65 -7.03 12.57
N ALA A 4 -5.96 -7.19 11.28
CA ALA A 4 -4.96 -7.38 10.25
C ALA A 4 -4.05 -6.15 10.03
N ALA A 5 -4.58 -4.94 10.24
CA ALA A 5 -3.77 -3.72 10.20
C ALA A 5 -2.70 -3.69 11.31
N GLY A 6 -3.06 -4.18 12.51
CA GLY A 6 -2.13 -4.34 13.63
C GLY A 6 -1.15 -5.51 13.46
N ALA A 7 -1.55 -6.51 12.69
CA ALA A 7 -0.76 -7.73 12.43
C ALA A 7 0.23 -7.60 11.27
N LEU A 8 0.27 -6.46 10.55
CA LEU A 8 1.34 -6.20 9.60
C LEU A 8 2.68 -6.25 10.32
N SER A 9 3.36 -7.39 10.17
CA SER A 9 4.64 -7.67 10.83
C SER A 9 5.65 -6.54 10.60
N PRO A 10 6.52 -6.25 11.57
CA PRO A 10 7.67 -5.35 11.38
C PRO A 10 8.52 -5.70 10.15
N ALA A 11 8.54 -6.97 9.75
CA ALA A 11 9.18 -7.42 8.50
C ALA A 11 8.47 -6.92 7.22
N SER A 12 7.22 -6.46 7.34
CA SER A 12 6.46 -5.84 6.25
C SER A 12 6.69 -4.32 6.17
N ARG A 13 7.32 -3.76 7.21
CA ARG A 13 7.62 -2.34 7.39
C ARG A 13 9.13 -2.21 7.53
N SER A 14 9.85 -2.04 6.43
CA SER A 14 11.29 -1.76 6.53
C SER A 14 11.50 -0.37 7.11
N THR A 15 12.54 -0.24 7.92
CA THR A 15 12.94 1.07 8.46
C THR A 15 13.64 1.91 7.40
N LEU A 16 13.59 3.22 7.53
CA LEU A 16 14.13 4.24 6.62
C LEU A 16 15.62 4.03 6.26
N ALA A 17 16.35 3.28 7.06
CA ALA A 17 17.80 3.09 6.93
C ALA A 17 18.25 2.34 5.65
N ALA A 18 17.32 1.69 4.94
CA ALA A 18 17.62 0.89 3.74
C ALA A 18 17.07 1.52 2.45
N ALA A 19 16.41 2.69 2.51
CA ALA A 19 15.72 3.32 1.39
C ALA A 19 16.39 4.64 1.00
N ASP A 20 16.23 5.04 -0.26
CA ASP A 20 16.65 6.37 -0.72
C ASP A 20 15.98 7.46 0.14
N PRO A 21 16.76 8.36 0.80
CA PRO A 21 16.19 9.35 1.70
C PRO A 21 15.36 10.43 0.99
N ALA A 22 15.55 10.65 -0.31
CA ALA A 22 14.86 11.71 -1.04
C ALA A 22 13.34 11.50 -1.15
N PRO A 23 12.82 10.32 -1.53
CA PRO A 23 11.38 10.07 -1.54
C PRO A 23 10.74 10.11 -0.14
N ALA A 24 11.44 9.62 0.88
CA ALA A 24 10.96 9.67 2.26
C ALA A 24 10.83 11.12 2.75
N ALA A 25 11.84 11.95 2.47
CA ALA A 25 11.82 13.38 2.82
C ALA A 25 10.68 14.12 2.12
N LEU A 26 10.43 13.81 0.84
CA LEU A 26 9.31 14.39 0.10
C LEU A 26 7.96 13.98 0.69
N ALA A 27 7.78 12.69 1.01
CA ALA A 27 6.56 12.20 1.64
C ALA A 27 6.29 12.89 2.98
N CYS A 28 7.32 13.07 3.82
CA CYS A 28 7.23 13.83 5.08
C CYS A 28 6.83 15.28 4.86
N ALA A 29 7.49 15.98 3.94
CA ALA A 29 7.20 17.38 3.65
C ALA A 29 5.75 17.58 3.17
N LEU A 30 5.25 16.67 2.33
CA LEU A 30 3.85 16.67 1.87
C LEU A 30 2.88 16.38 3.02
N ALA A 31 3.19 15.38 3.86
CA ALA A 31 2.34 15.04 5.01
C ALA A 31 2.23 16.19 6.00
N GLU A 32 3.32 16.89 6.28
CA GLU A 32 3.34 18.07 7.13
C GLU A 32 2.56 19.23 6.49
N ALA A 33 2.83 19.52 5.21
CA ALA A 33 2.21 20.65 4.50
C ALA A 33 0.69 20.52 4.39
N TYR A 34 0.18 19.31 4.18
CA TYR A 34 -1.25 19.04 4.03
C TYR A 34 -1.95 18.60 5.33
N GLY A 35 -1.21 18.34 6.40
CA GLY A 35 -1.77 17.80 7.64
C GLY A 35 -2.45 16.45 7.45
N ALA A 36 -1.93 15.62 6.54
CA ALA A 36 -2.54 14.38 6.10
C ALA A 36 -1.51 13.25 5.99
N VAL A 37 -1.99 12.00 6.08
CA VAL A 37 -1.16 10.85 5.74
C VAL A 37 -0.96 10.80 4.23
N VAL A 38 0.28 10.69 3.79
CA VAL A 38 0.67 10.65 2.38
C VAL A 38 1.29 9.30 2.05
N ALA A 39 0.74 8.62 1.07
CA ALA A 39 1.34 7.43 0.47
C ALA A 39 2.02 7.83 -0.85
N LEU A 40 3.32 8.01 -0.81
CA LEU A 40 4.13 8.29 -2.00
C LEU A 40 4.50 6.97 -2.68
N LYS A 41 3.82 6.72 -3.79
CA LYS A 41 3.96 5.46 -4.53
C LYS A 41 5.16 5.45 -5.48
N GLY A 42 5.79 4.29 -5.58
CA GLY A 42 6.88 3.99 -6.48
C GLY A 42 7.17 2.48 -6.45
N PRO A 43 8.32 2.03 -6.94
CA PRO A 43 8.78 0.65 -6.73
C PRO A 43 8.78 0.30 -5.23
N VAL A 44 9.15 1.26 -4.41
CA VAL A 44 8.98 1.27 -2.96
C VAL A 44 7.96 2.35 -2.61
N THR A 45 7.02 2.07 -1.74
CA THR A 45 6.00 3.02 -1.27
C THR A 45 6.39 3.56 0.11
N PHE A 46 6.35 4.88 0.25
CA PHE A 46 6.60 5.59 1.51
C PHE A 46 5.29 6.14 2.06
N ILE A 47 4.94 5.76 3.29
CA ILE A 47 3.73 6.24 3.98
C ILE A 47 4.19 7.15 5.10
N ALA A 48 3.99 8.46 4.92
CA ALA A 48 4.36 9.48 5.89
C ALA A 48 3.13 10.01 6.62
N SER A 49 3.26 10.22 7.91
CA SER A 49 2.25 10.88 8.76
C SER A 49 2.70 12.29 9.13
N PRO A 50 1.75 13.20 9.46
CA PRO A 50 2.08 14.58 9.84
C PRO A 50 2.98 14.70 11.07
N ASP A 51 3.05 13.66 11.90
CA ASP A 51 3.93 13.58 13.07
C ASP A 51 5.41 13.29 12.74
N GLY A 52 5.74 13.15 11.45
CA GLY A 52 7.07 12.83 10.96
C GLY A 52 7.40 11.35 10.87
N THR A 53 6.47 10.47 11.27
CA THR A 53 6.66 9.01 11.12
C THR A 53 6.59 8.62 9.65
N VAL A 54 7.50 7.75 9.19
CA VAL A 54 7.51 7.19 7.84
C VAL A 54 7.59 5.67 7.91
N GLU A 55 6.71 5.03 7.18
CA GLU A 55 6.74 3.59 6.93
C GLU A 55 7.15 3.33 5.48
N VAL A 56 7.99 2.31 5.29
CA VAL A 56 8.49 1.92 3.97
C VAL A 56 7.90 0.55 3.62
N MET A 57 7.25 0.47 2.46
CA MET A 57 6.68 -0.77 1.95
C MET A 57 7.35 -1.15 0.63
N ASP A 58 8.27 -2.11 0.72
CA ASP A 58 8.95 -2.71 -0.43
C ASP A 58 8.23 -4.01 -0.84
N ARG A 59 7.01 -3.86 -1.38
CA ARG A 59 6.17 -4.98 -1.84
C ARG A 59 5.64 -4.76 -3.24
N GLY A 60 6.20 -3.81 -3.97
CA GLY A 60 5.79 -3.50 -5.33
C GLY A 60 6.01 -4.69 -6.28
N THR A 61 5.14 -4.78 -7.30
CA THR A 61 5.31 -5.68 -8.44
C THR A 61 5.09 -4.89 -9.73
N SER A 62 5.75 -5.29 -10.80
CA SER A 62 5.59 -4.68 -12.13
C SER A 62 4.13 -4.76 -12.63
N ALA A 63 3.36 -5.73 -12.15
CA ALA A 63 1.92 -5.84 -12.43
C ALA A 63 1.13 -4.58 -11.99
N LEU A 64 1.63 -3.84 -11.01
CA LEU A 64 1.00 -2.59 -10.53
C LEU A 64 1.35 -1.35 -11.38
N ALA A 65 2.30 -1.45 -12.29
CA ALA A 65 2.70 -0.37 -13.18
C ALA A 65 1.75 -0.24 -14.38
N LYS A 66 0.45 -0.21 -14.13
CA LYS A 66 -0.62 -0.12 -15.12
C LYS A 66 -1.55 1.06 -14.81
N ALA A 67 -2.13 1.63 -15.85
CA ALA A 67 -3.15 2.67 -15.70
C ALA A 67 -4.35 2.15 -14.90
N GLY A 68 -4.85 2.95 -13.96
CA GLY A 68 -6.02 2.62 -13.14
C GLY A 68 -5.72 1.85 -11.85
N THR A 69 -4.53 1.27 -11.67
CA THR A 69 -4.20 0.54 -10.43
C THR A 69 -4.16 1.46 -9.21
N GLY A 70 -3.79 2.72 -9.39
CA GLY A 70 -3.84 3.73 -8.33
C GLY A 70 -5.27 4.07 -7.90
N ASP A 71 -6.23 4.07 -8.82
CA ASP A 71 -7.65 4.28 -8.51
C ASP A 71 -8.22 3.12 -7.69
N VAL A 72 -7.80 1.89 -8.01
CA VAL A 72 -8.14 0.70 -7.20
C VAL A 72 -7.58 0.85 -5.79
N LEU A 73 -6.33 1.27 -5.62
CA LEU A 73 -5.74 1.52 -4.30
C LEU A 73 -6.52 2.60 -3.54
N ALA A 74 -6.89 3.70 -4.19
CA ALA A 74 -7.67 4.76 -3.57
C ALA A 74 -9.02 4.24 -3.06
N GLY A 75 -9.68 3.37 -3.83
CA GLY A 75 -10.92 2.69 -3.41
C GLY A 75 -10.72 1.78 -2.20
N ILE A 76 -9.66 0.98 -2.18
CA ILE A 76 -9.31 0.11 -1.05
C ILE A 76 -9.08 0.94 0.21
N VAL A 77 -8.25 1.99 0.15
CA VAL A 77 -7.96 2.87 1.28
C VAL A 77 -9.24 3.57 1.76
N GLY A 78 -10.06 4.09 0.84
CA GLY A 78 -11.34 4.71 1.17
C GLY A 78 -12.29 3.77 1.89
N ALA A 79 -12.38 2.51 1.46
CA ALA A 79 -13.19 1.49 2.12
C ALA A 79 -12.69 1.17 3.53
N LEU A 80 -11.37 1.11 3.74
CA LEU A 80 -10.76 0.88 5.06
C LEU A 80 -11.00 2.06 6.01
N LEU A 81 -10.91 3.29 5.52
CA LEU A 81 -11.26 4.49 6.29
C LEU A 81 -12.74 4.48 6.68
N ALA A 82 -13.63 4.11 5.76
CA ALA A 82 -15.07 4.00 6.05
C ALA A 82 -15.39 2.92 7.10
N GLN A 83 -14.54 1.91 7.24
CA GLN A 83 -14.63 0.89 8.29
C GLN A 83 -14.02 1.34 9.63
N GLY A 84 -13.51 2.55 9.73
CA GLY A 84 -13.02 3.16 10.97
C GLY A 84 -11.53 2.97 11.24
N LEU A 85 -10.73 2.51 10.28
CA LEU A 85 -9.29 2.47 10.43
C LEU A 85 -8.71 3.89 10.50
N SER A 86 -7.61 4.04 11.26
CA SER A 86 -6.86 5.29 11.23
C SER A 86 -6.32 5.56 9.82
N PRO A 87 -6.10 6.82 9.42
CA PRO A 87 -5.53 7.14 8.11
C PRO A 87 -4.22 6.41 7.83
N ARG A 88 -3.37 6.27 8.84
CA ARG A 88 -2.09 5.55 8.75
C ARG A 88 -2.30 4.06 8.49
N ASP A 89 -3.15 3.41 9.29
CA ASP A 89 -3.42 1.98 9.16
C ASP A 89 -4.15 1.67 7.85
N ALA A 90 -5.08 2.53 7.45
CA ALA A 90 -5.78 2.40 6.17
C ALA A 90 -4.81 2.51 4.98
N ALA A 91 -3.87 3.44 5.01
CA ALA A 91 -2.84 3.57 3.98
C ALA A 91 -1.91 2.36 3.96
N ALA A 92 -1.42 1.91 5.12
CA ALA A 92 -0.50 0.77 5.23
C ALA A 92 -1.17 -0.53 4.77
N LEU A 93 -2.35 -0.84 5.31
CA LEU A 93 -3.10 -2.05 4.95
C LEU A 93 -3.56 -1.99 3.49
N GLY A 94 -4.03 -0.83 3.03
CA GLY A 94 -4.45 -0.64 1.65
C GLY A 94 -3.31 -0.90 0.66
N CYS A 95 -2.13 -0.37 0.92
CA CYS A 95 -0.95 -0.65 0.10
C CYS A 95 -0.53 -2.13 0.14
N ALA A 96 -0.61 -2.79 1.30
CA ALA A 96 -0.31 -4.20 1.43
C ALA A 96 -1.30 -5.07 0.63
N LEU A 97 -2.60 -4.83 0.79
CA LEU A 97 -3.65 -5.54 0.04
C LEU A 97 -3.50 -5.34 -1.48
N HIS A 98 -3.22 -4.12 -1.90
CA HIS A 98 -3.00 -3.79 -3.31
C HIS A 98 -1.80 -4.54 -3.90
N ALA A 99 -0.70 -4.61 -3.15
CA ALA A 99 0.50 -5.35 -3.57
C ALA A 99 0.26 -6.87 -3.64
N GLU A 100 -0.43 -7.43 -2.65
CA GLU A 100 -0.77 -8.87 -2.63
C GLU A 100 -1.75 -9.23 -3.76
N ALA A 101 -2.77 -8.40 -4.01
CA ALA A 101 -3.69 -8.59 -5.12
C ALA A 101 -2.95 -8.56 -6.47
N GLY A 102 -2.00 -7.63 -6.63
CA GLY A 102 -1.14 -7.57 -7.82
C GLY A 102 -0.30 -8.81 -8.01
N ARG A 103 0.26 -9.38 -6.94
CA ARG A 103 1.03 -10.63 -7.00
C ARG A 103 0.15 -11.83 -7.33
N ALA A 104 -1.02 -11.93 -6.72
CA ALA A 104 -1.96 -13.01 -7.00
C ALA A 104 -2.44 -12.96 -8.46
N ALA A 105 -2.78 -11.78 -8.96
CA ALA A 105 -3.15 -11.58 -10.34
C ALA A 105 -2.01 -11.93 -11.31
N ALA A 106 -0.79 -11.47 -11.01
CA ALA A 106 0.39 -11.76 -11.83
C ALA A 106 0.72 -13.27 -11.87
N ALA A 107 0.57 -13.96 -10.76
CA ALA A 107 0.76 -15.41 -10.70
C ALA A 107 -0.25 -16.18 -11.57
N ALA A 108 -1.48 -15.68 -11.69
CA ALA A 108 -2.53 -16.30 -12.49
C ALA A 108 -2.49 -15.87 -13.97
N LEU A 109 -2.17 -14.61 -14.25
CA LEU A 109 -2.34 -13.98 -15.58
C LEU A 109 -1.02 -13.58 -16.24
N THR A 110 0.09 -13.65 -15.56
CA THR A 110 1.39 -13.00 -15.84
C THR A 110 1.37 -11.48 -15.66
N ASP A 111 2.53 -10.92 -15.32
CA ASP A 111 2.68 -9.45 -15.09
C ASP A 111 2.19 -8.59 -16.27
N ILE A 112 2.38 -9.10 -17.50
CA ILE A 112 2.04 -8.36 -18.73
C ILE A 112 0.52 -8.26 -18.91
N CYS A 113 -0.22 -9.29 -18.52
CA CYS A 113 -1.65 -9.40 -18.78
C CYS A 113 -2.52 -8.80 -17.68
N VAL A 114 -1.96 -8.44 -16.52
CA VAL A 114 -2.73 -7.86 -15.41
C VAL A 114 -3.28 -6.49 -15.81
N ALA A 115 -4.58 -6.30 -15.62
CA ALA A 115 -5.26 -5.02 -15.72
C ALA A 115 -5.70 -4.53 -14.33
N ALA A 116 -6.14 -3.29 -14.21
CA ALA A 116 -6.57 -2.72 -12.93
C ALA A 116 -7.75 -3.49 -12.30
N GLU A 117 -8.70 -3.94 -13.11
CA GLU A 117 -9.87 -4.70 -12.66
C GLU A 117 -9.49 -6.07 -12.06
N ASP A 118 -8.39 -6.66 -12.52
CA ASP A 118 -7.93 -7.93 -11.98
C ASP A 118 -7.53 -7.82 -10.51
N LEU A 119 -7.01 -6.66 -10.09
CA LEU A 119 -6.71 -6.41 -8.68
C LEU A 119 -7.94 -6.54 -7.78
N ILE A 120 -9.09 -6.13 -8.27
CA ILE A 120 -10.37 -6.26 -7.55
C ILE A 120 -10.76 -7.74 -7.48
N THR A 121 -10.60 -8.47 -8.58
CA THR A 121 -10.91 -9.91 -8.66
C THR A 121 -10.05 -10.73 -7.69
N TYR A 122 -8.77 -10.38 -7.55
CA TYR A 122 -7.82 -11.08 -6.67
C TYR A 122 -7.71 -10.48 -5.25
N LEU A 123 -8.51 -9.46 -4.93
CA LEU A 123 -8.53 -8.87 -3.58
C LEU A 123 -8.92 -9.87 -2.48
N PRO A 124 -9.89 -10.79 -2.67
CA PRO A 124 -10.18 -11.83 -1.68
C PRO A 124 -8.97 -12.72 -1.35
N ASP A 125 -8.14 -13.04 -2.34
CA ASP A 125 -6.92 -13.84 -2.13
C ASP A 125 -5.87 -13.04 -1.35
N ALA A 126 -5.75 -11.75 -1.63
CA ALA A 126 -4.88 -10.85 -0.87
C ALA A 126 -5.32 -10.74 0.60
N ILE A 127 -6.61 -10.64 0.86
CA ILE A 127 -7.15 -10.59 2.23
C ILE A 127 -6.81 -11.89 2.97
N ARG A 128 -7.06 -13.05 2.37
CA ARG A 128 -6.72 -14.35 2.97
C ARG A 128 -5.22 -14.47 3.28
N ALA A 129 -4.37 -14.00 2.37
CA ALA A 129 -2.92 -14.05 2.55
C ALA A 129 -2.43 -13.16 3.72
N ILE A 130 -3.10 -12.04 3.99
CA ILE A 130 -2.76 -11.14 5.10
C ILE A 130 -3.34 -11.64 6.42
N GLU A 131 -4.50 -12.29 6.41
CA GLU A 131 -5.16 -12.83 7.60
C GLU A 131 -4.58 -14.18 8.07
N SER A 132 -3.90 -14.87 7.21
CA SER A 132 -3.22 -16.13 7.56
C SER A 132 -1.84 -15.88 8.15
#